data_00071be3fcb28a9145779105745347d3
#
_entry.id   00071be3fcb28a9145779105745347d3
#
_cell.length_a   1.000
_cell.length_b   1.000
_cell.length_c   1.000
_cell.angle_alpha   90.00
_cell.angle_beta   90.00
_cell.angle_gamma   90.00
#
_symmetry.space_group_name_H-M   'P 1'
#
loop_
_entity.id
_entity.type
_entity.pdbx_description
1 polymer ?
#
loop_
_entity_poly.entity_id
_entity_poly.type
_entity_poly.pdbx_seq_one_letter_code
_entity_poly.pdbx_strand_id
1 'polypeptide(L)'
;MFRLVTEGKDWDMLSLLIALAVAPAAQSQAVIDQSRRALVACLKTAAAEGKPPEVTTDSFGVWAKTRCAAGASALQGSMVAFDMKNGSSRKSANEGAQMAVDDYVESARNTFSNRQP
;
A
#
# COMPACT_ATOMS: atom_id res chain seq x y z
N MET A 1 1.60 50.36 -2.31
CA MET A 1 1.34 49.74 -1.03
C MET A 1 0.41 48.57 -1.11
N PHE A 2 -0.73 48.78 -1.68
CA PHE A 2 -1.66 47.66 -1.83
C PHE A 2 -1.07 46.54 -2.64
N ARG A 3 -0.26 46.90 -3.61
CA ARG A 3 0.38 45.90 -4.46
C ARG A 3 1.25 44.94 -3.68
N LEU A 4 1.90 45.41 -2.64
CA LEU A 4 2.73 44.55 -1.83
C LEU A 4 1.95 43.44 -1.17
N VAL A 5 0.75 43.77 -0.70
CA VAL A 5 -0.13 42.77 -0.07
C VAL A 5 -0.57 41.75 -1.11
N THR A 6 -0.93 42.24 -2.30
CA THR A 6 -1.35 41.37 -3.39
C THR A 6 -0.24 40.44 -3.81
N GLU A 7 0.98 40.97 -3.88
CA GLU A 7 2.13 40.20 -4.24
C GLU A 7 2.40 39.09 -3.23
N GLY A 8 2.18 39.38 -1.96
CA GLY A 8 2.33 38.35 -0.93
C GLY A 8 1.39 37.20 -1.15
N LYS A 9 0.15 37.49 -1.52
CA LYS A 9 -0.82 36.44 -1.81
C LYS A 9 -0.41 35.61 -3.02
N ASP A 10 0.12 36.27 -4.04
CA ASP A 10 0.58 35.58 -5.23
C ASP A 10 1.71 34.62 -4.89
N TRP A 11 2.60 35.04 -4.04
CA TRP A 11 3.69 34.20 -3.60
C TRP A 11 3.19 32.93 -2.89
N ASP A 12 2.19 33.10 -2.04
CA ASP A 12 1.62 31.98 -1.33
C ASP A 12 0.98 30.99 -2.29
N MET A 13 0.29 31.50 -3.29
CA MET A 13 -0.33 30.65 -4.31
C MET A 13 0.70 29.87 -5.12
N LEU A 14 1.78 30.52 -5.48
CA LEU A 14 2.86 29.86 -6.19
C LEU A 14 3.50 28.76 -5.37
N SER A 15 3.67 29.02 -4.08
CA SER A 15 4.22 28.02 -3.18
C SER A 15 3.35 26.77 -3.12
N LEU A 16 2.02 26.96 -3.08
CA LEU A 16 1.09 25.85 -3.05
C LEU A 16 1.18 25.04 -4.35
N LEU A 17 1.28 25.71 -5.48
CA LEU A 17 1.39 25.03 -6.76
C LEU A 17 2.65 24.19 -6.84
N ILE A 18 3.75 24.71 -6.34
CA ILE A 18 5.01 23.98 -6.33
C ILE A 18 4.89 22.73 -5.48
N ALA A 19 4.24 22.83 -4.32
CA ALA A 19 4.03 21.70 -3.44
C ALA A 19 3.22 20.61 -4.14
N LEU A 20 2.18 20.98 -4.88
CA LEU A 20 1.36 20.04 -5.63
C LEU A 20 2.16 19.37 -6.74
N ALA A 21 3.02 20.10 -7.40
CA ALA A 21 3.83 19.57 -8.48
C ALA A 21 4.81 18.51 -7.97
N VAL A 22 5.31 18.66 -6.74
CA VAL A 22 6.26 17.71 -6.16
C VAL A 22 5.57 16.45 -5.65
N ALA A 23 4.34 16.56 -5.16
CA ALA A 23 3.61 15.44 -4.58
C ALA A 23 3.54 14.21 -5.47
N PRO A 24 3.19 14.30 -6.79
CA PRO A 24 3.16 13.12 -7.65
C PRO A 24 4.51 12.43 -7.80
N ALA A 25 5.59 13.20 -7.84
CA ALA A 25 6.93 12.62 -7.96
C ALA A 25 7.32 11.84 -6.70
N ALA A 26 6.91 12.34 -5.54
CA ALA A 26 7.22 11.69 -4.26
C ALA A 26 6.40 10.43 -4.04
N GLN A 27 5.28 10.26 -4.74
CA GLN A 27 4.38 9.13 -4.51
C GLN A 27 4.93 7.79 -4.98
N SER A 28 5.85 7.75 -5.92
CA SER A 28 6.30 6.50 -6.53
C SER A 28 6.80 5.48 -5.51
N GLN A 29 7.85 5.82 -4.77
CA GLN A 29 8.42 4.91 -3.79
C GLN A 29 7.78 5.05 -2.42
N ALA A 30 7.55 6.28 -1.99
CA ALA A 30 7.00 6.53 -0.67
C ALA A 30 5.62 5.90 -0.49
N VAL A 31 4.78 5.96 -1.51
CA VAL A 31 3.44 5.38 -1.46
C VAL A 31 3.52 3.86 -1.40
N ILE A 32 4.43 3.26 -2.18
CA ILE A 32 4.62 1.80 -2.13
C ILE A 32 5.05 1.38 -0.73
N ASP A 33 6.03 2.06 -0.16
CA ASP A 33 6.53 1.73 1.18
C ASP A 33 5.46 1.89 2.24
N GLN A 34 4.67 2.95 2.15
CA GLN A 34 3.60 3.21 3.09
C GLN A 34 2.50 2.14 2.96
N SER A 35 2.12 1.80 1.74
CA SER A 35 1.12 0.77 1.49
C SER A 35 1.60 -0.60 1.97
N ARG A 36 2.88 -0.89 1.77
CA ARG A 36 3.47 -2.14 2.24
C ARG A 36 3.40 -2.24 3.76
N ARG A 37 3.78 -1.17 4.45
CA ARG A 37 3.73 -1.15 5.91
C ARG A 37 2.32 -1.32 6.44
N ALA A 38 1.36 -0.67 5.78
CA ALA A 38 -0.04 -0.78 6.18
C ALA A 38 -0.56 -2.20 6.00
N LEU A 39 -0.22 -2.84 4.88
CA LEU A 39 -0.63 -4.22 4.64
C LEU A 39 0.00 -5.16 5.65
N VAL A 40 1.30 -5.02 5.89
CA VAL A 40 2.01 -5.87 6.85
C VAL A 40 1.40 -5.72 8.24
N ALA A 41 1.09 -4.50 8.66
CA ALA A 41 0.46 -4.26 9.97
C ALA A 41 -0.90 -4.93 10.06
N CYS A 42 -1.71 -4.83 9.00
CA CYS A 42 -3.02 -5.47 8.97
C CYS A 42 -2.89 -7.00 9.06
N LEU A 43 -1.98 -7.57 8.28
CA LEU A 43 -1.75 -9.01 8.27
C LEU A 43 -1.22 -9.53 9.62
N LYS A 44 -0.41 -8.73 10.27
CA LYS A 44 0.11 -9.06 11.60
C LYS A 44 -1.03 -9.15 12.61
N THR A 45 -1.93 -8.17 12.56
CA THR A 45 -3.11 -8.17 13.41
C THR A 45 -3.99 -9.37 13.09
N ALA A 46 -4.17 -9.66 11.80
CA ALA A 46 -4.96 -10.82 11.38
C ALA A 46 -4.37 -12.12 11.94
N ALA A 47 -3.05 -12.28 11.85
CA ALA A 47 -2.39 -13.47 12.35
C ALA A 47 -2.55 -13.62 13.87
N ALA A 48 -2.65 -12.52 14.58
CA ALA A 48 -2.84 -12.54 16.03
C ALA A 48 -4.29 -12.82 16.43
N GLU A 49 -5.24 -12.38 15.61
CA GLU A 49 -6.66 -12.45 15.96
C GLU A 49 -7.38 -13.69 15.43
N GLY A 50 -6.88 -14.30 14.36
CA GLY A 50 -7.52 -15.47 13.79
C GLY A 50 -7.48 -16.64 14.75
N LYS A 51 -8.60 -17.37 14.88
CA LYS A 51 -8.68 -18.49 15.82
C LYS A 51 -9.48 -19.65 15.25
N PRO A 52 -9.00 -20.88 15.46
CA PRO A 52 -9.79 -22.04 15.11
C PRO A 52 -11.07 -22.11 15.94
N PRO A 53 -12.13 -22.75 15.43
CA PRO A 53 -12.19 -23.41 14.13
C PRO A 53 -12.50 -22.47 12.96
N GLU A 54 -12.81 -21.21 13.24
CA GLU A 54 -13.23 -20.27 12.20
C GLU A 54 -12.11 -19.98 11.21
N VAL A 55 -10.89 -19.86 11.72
CA VAL A 55 -9.71 -19.61 10.89
C VAL A 55 -8.71 -20.72 11.16
N THR A 56 -8.35 -21.44 10.12
CA THR A 56 -7.35 -22.50 10.19
C THR A 56 -6.16 -22.11 9.32
N THR A 57 -5.09 -22.88 9.40
CA THR A 57 -3.93 -22.65 8.56
C THR A 57 -4.32 -22.67 7.07
N ASP A 58 -5.20 -23.59 6.69
CA ASP A 58 -5.63 -23.72 5.31
C ASP A 58 -6.50 -22.54 4.86
N SER A 59 -7.36 -22.03 5.73
CA SER A 59 -8.28 -20.96 5.37
C SER A 59 -7.69 -19.56 5.62
N PHE A 60 -6.58 -19.48 6.31
CA PHE A 60 -6.02 -18.19 6.72
C PHE A 60 -5.78 -17.26 5.54
N GLY A 61 -5.25 -17.79 4.43
CA GLY A 61 -4.89 -16.94 3.29
C GLY A 61 -6.07 -16.15 2.75
N VAL A 62 -7.19 -16.84 2.52
CA VAL A 62 -8.39 -16.19 1.99
C VAL A 62 -8.99 -15.25 3.03
N TRP A 63 -9.05 -15.70 4.27
CA TRP A 63 -9.60 -14.91 5.36
C TRP A 63 -8.82 -13.61 5.56
N ALA A 64 -7.50 -13.69 5.61
CA ALA A 64 -6.64 -12.53 5.82
C ALA A 64 -6.68 -11.56 4.63
N LYS A 65 -6.70 -12.09 3.41
CA LYS A 65 -6.80 -11.27 2.21
C LYS A 65 -8.10 -10.47 2.20
N THR A 66 -9.19 -11.10 2.58
CA THR A 66 -10.48 -10.42 2.65
C THR A 66 -10.44 -9.33 3.73
N ARG A 67 -9.89 -9.66 4.88
CA ARG A 67 -9.81 -8.72 6.00
C ARG A 67 -8.90 -7.54 5.69
N CYS A 68 -7.83 -7.77 4.96
CA CYS A 68 -6.85 -6.74 4.62
C CYS A 68 -6.96 -6.27 3.17
N ALA A 69 -8.15 -6.41 2.58
CA ALA A 69 -8.36 -6.12 1.16
C ALA A 69 -7.99 -4.70 0.76
N ALA A 70 -8.30 -3.73 1.61
CA ALA A 70 -7.99 -2.33 1.31
C ALA A 70 -6.47 -2.11 1.19
N GLY A 71 -5.71 -2.69 2.13
CA GLY A 71 -4.26 -2.60 2.10
C GLY A 71 -3.66 -3.34 0.92
N ALA A 72 -4.19 -4.50 0.61
CA ALA A 72 -3.72 -5.29 -0.53
C ALA A 72 -3.96 -4.54 -1.84
N SER A 73 -5.16 -3.97 -2.01
CA SER A 73 -5.48 -3.20 -3.21
C SER A 73 -4.61 -1.95 -3.35
N ALA A 74 -4.38 -1.26 -2.25
CA ALA A 74 -3.54 -0.06 -2.25
C ALA A 74 -2.11 -0.40 -2.67
N LEU A 75 -1.55 -1.48 -2.14
CA LEU A 75 -0.20 -1.90 -2.50
C LEU A 75 -0.14 -2.33 -3.96
N GLN A 76 -1.09 -3.15 -4.39
CA GLN A 76 -1.14 -3.59 -5.79
C GLN A 76 -1.22 -2.40 -6.75
N GLY A 77 -2.12 -1.46 -6.47
CA GLY A 77 -2.28 -0.29 -7.31
C GLY A 77 -1.02 0.56 -7.40
N SER A 78 -0.34 0.75 -6.26
CA SER A 78 0.89 1.53 -6.22
C SER A 78 2.01 0.85 -6.98
N MET A 79 2.15 -0.46 -6.82
CA MET A 79 3.20 -1.22 -7.51
C MET A 79 2.95 -1.26 -9.02
N VAL A 80 1.71 -1.47 -9.44
CA VAL A 80 1.36 -1.50 -10.85
C VAL A 80 1.66 -0.14 -11.49
N ALA A 81 1.26 0.94 -10.85
CA ALA A 81 1.52 2.28 -11.37
C ALA A 81 3.02 2.54 -11.51
N PHE A 82 3.78 2.17 -10.51
CA PHE A 82 5.23 2.35 -10.51
C PHE A 82 5.90 1.53 -11.63
N ASP A 83 5.54 0.25 -11.73
CA ASP A 83 6.15 -0.63 -12.72
C ASP A 83 5.80 -0.22 -14.14
N MET A 84 4.55 0.19 -14.38
CA MET A 84 4.16 0.66 -15.71
C MET A 84 4.87 1.93 -16.09
N LYS A 85 5.07 2.83 -15.13
CA LYS A 85 5.82 4.05 -15.36
C LYS A 85 7.26 3.74 -15.75
N ASN A 86 7.80 2.64 -15.25
CA ASN A 86 9.16 2.22 -15.54
C ASN A 86 9.26 1.22 -16.70
N GLY A 87 8.21 1.09 -17.49
CA GLY A 87 8.26 0.35 -18.73
C GLY A 87 7.63 -1.03 -18.74
N SER A 88 7.10 -1.50 -17.61
CA SER A 88 6.45 -2.80 -17.58
C SER A 88 5.09 -2.75 -18.24
N SER A 89 4.68 -3.87 -18.83
CA SER A 89 3.32 -4.00 -19.34
C SER A 89 2.36 -4.10 -18.16
N ARG A 90 1.09 -3.76 -18.40
CA ARG A 90 0.08 -3.87 -17.37
C ARG A 90 -0.03 -5.31 -16.84
N LYS A 91 0.00 -6.26 -17.75
CA LYS A 91 -0.08 -7.67 -17.36
C LYS A 91 1.07 -8.07 -16.44
N SER A 92 2.28 -7.74 -16.84
CA SER A 92 3.47 -8.08 -16.06
C SER A 92 3.44 -7.37 -14.69
N ALA A 93 3.04 -6.09 -14.69
CA ALA A 93 2.95 -5.32 -13.45
C ALA A 93 1.92 -5.91 -12.49
N ASN A 94 0.76 -6.33 -13.01
CA ASN A 94 -0.28 -6.95 -12.19
C ASN A 94 0.20 -8.27 -11.59
N GLU A 95 0.85 -9.09 -12.39
CA GLU A 95 1.35 -10.38 -11.91
C GLU A 95 2.38 -10.20 -10.81
N GLY A 96 3.30 -9.25 -10.99
CA GLY A 96 4.29 -8.97 -9.97
C GLY A 96 3.68 -8.45 -8.68
N ALA A 97 2.68 -7.58 -8.80
CA ALA A 97 2.01 -7.03 -7.63
C ALA A 97 1.23 -8.10 -6.86
N GLN A 98 0.56 -9.00 -7.59
CA GLN A 98 -0.15 -10.09 -6.96
C GLN A 98 0.80 -11.02 -6.21
N MET A 99 1.93 -11.34 -6.84
CA MET A 99 2.93 -12.18 -6.19
C MET A 99 3.43 -11.55 -4.90
N ALA A 100 3.66 -10.24 -4.91
CA ALA A 100 4.12 -9.54 -3.72
C ALA A 100 3.09 -9.63 -2.59
N VAL A 101 1.81 -9.40 -2.90
CA VAL A 101 0.76 -9.51 -1.89
C VAL A 101 0.67 -10.94 -1.36
N ASP A 102 0.71 -11.92 -2.25
CA ASP A 102 0.63 -13.33 -1.85
C ASP A 102 1.80 -13.72 -0.94
N ASP A 103 2.98 -13.19 -1.19
CA ASP A 103 4.15 -13.46 -0.34
C ASP A 103 3.94 -12.90 1.07
N TYR A 104 3.37 -11.70 1.19
CA TYR A 104 3.07 -11.14 2.49
C TYR A 104 2.02 -11.95 3.22
N VAL A 105 0.98 -12.39 2.51
CA VAL A 105 -0.07 -13.22 3.09
C VAL A 105 0.50 -14.55 3.55
N GLU A 106 1.36 -15.15 2.75
CA GLU A 106 1.99 -16.42 3.12
C GLU A 106 2.87 -16.28 4.35
N SER A 107 3.60 -15.19 4.46
CA SER A 107 4.41 -14.91 5.64
C SER A 107 3.53 -14.80 6.89
N ALA A 108 2.40 -14.12 6.76
CA ALA A 108 1.46 -13.98 7.86
C ALA A 108 0.82 -15.34 8.21
N ARG A 109 0.55 -16.16 7.22
CA ARG A 109 0.01 -17.51 7.44
C ARG A 109 1.00 -18.35 8.25
N ASN A 110 2.27 -18.24 7.95
CA ASN A 110 3.29 -18.96 8.70
C ASN A 110 3.34 -18.50 10.16
N THR A 111 3.22 -17.20 10.38
CA THR A 111 3.15 -16.65 11.74
C THR A 111 1.93 -17.19 12.47
N PHE A 112 0.77 -17.20 11.80
CA PHE A 112 -0.45 -17.73 12.37
C PHE A 112 -0.30 -19.19 12.73
N SER A 113 0.24 -19.99 11.81
CA SER A 113 0.42 -21.42 12.00
C SER A 113 1.34 -21.73 13.18
N ASN A 114 2.41 -20.94 13.33
CA ASN A 114 3.38 -21.15 14.40
C ASN A 114 2.82 -20.81 15.78
N ARG A 115 1.72 -20.09 15.85
CA ARG A 115 1.06 -19.76 17.11
C ARG A 115 0.08 -20.81 17.55
N GLN A 116 -0.29 -21.72 16.67
CA GLN A 116 -1.25 -22.75 17.00
C GLN A 116 -0.56 -23.84 17.83
N PRO A 117 -1.26 -24.43 18.82
CA PRO A 117 -0.70 -25.48 19.65
C PRO A 117 -0.46 -26.78 18.90
#